data_f98a77eb7359e63feb68ba217e342839
#
_entry.id   f98a77eb7359e63feb68ba217e342839
#
_cell.length_a   1.000
_cell.length_b   1.000
_cell.length_c   1.000
_cell.angle_alpha   90.00
_cell.angle_beta   90.00
_cell.angle_gamma   90.00
#
_symmetry.space_group_name_H-M   'P 1'
#
loop_
_entity.id
_entity.type
_entity.pdbx_description
1 polymer ?
#
loop_
_entity_poly.entity_id
_entity_poly.type
_entity_poly.pdbx_seq_one_letter_code
_entity_poly.pdbx_strand_id
1 'polypeptide(L)'
;MIFRRGRFSDVIGRQLDLFELDHSDVIEEAAERLAAYNRAERDEAEELYGDYVDVVETGTELLADIRDAFAGTLPEGTDELYEREFNRAVARRWKAFALEIENR
;
A
#
# COMPACT_ATOMS: atom_id res chain seq x y z
N MET A 1 0.47 28.45 12.55
CA MET A 1 -0.03 27.56 11.50
C MET A 1 -0.51 26.27 12.09
N ILE A 2 -1.64 25.80 11.65
CA ILE A 2 -2.24 24.58 12.17
C ILE A 2 -2.18 23.50 11.10
N PHE A 3 -1.56 22.36 11.42
CA PHE A 3 -1.57 21.21 10.54
C PHE A 3 -2.87 20.46 10.75
N ARG A 4 -3.59 20.24 9.65
CA ARG A 4 -4.75 19.38 9.69
C ARG A 4 -4.34 17.94 9.54
N ARG A 5 -4.71 17.15 10.54
CA ARG A 5 -4.57 15.71 10.45
C ARG A 5 -5.89 15.15 9.95
N GLY A 6 -5.84 14.07 9.23
CA GLY A 6 -7.03 13.37 8.83
C GLY A 6 -7.76 12.80 10.04
N ARG A 7 -9.07 12.64 9.92
CA ARG A 7 -9.92 12.13 10.98
C ARG A 7 -9.48 10.78 11.50
N PHE A 8 -8.96 9.93 10.62
CA PHE A 8 -8.55 8.57 10.94
C PHE A 8 -7.04 8.40 11.03
N SER A 9 -6.30 9.50 11.13
CA SER A 9 -4.85 9.50 11.09
C SER A 9 -4.21 8.54 12.09
N ASP A 10 -4.69 8.53 13.33
CA ASP A 10 -4.09 7.70 14.38
C ASP A 10 -4.35 6.20 14.14
N VAL A 11 -5.57 5.83 13.78
CA VAL A 11 -5.88 4.42 13.53
C VAL A 11 -5.15 3.92 12.28
N ILE A 12 -5.10 4.72 11.23
CA ILE A 12 -4.40 4.35 10.00
C ILE A 12 -2.91 4.19 10.28
N GLY A 13 -2.31 5.12 11.04
CA GLY A 13 -0.90 5.00 11.41
C GLY A 13 -0.58 3.68 12.08
N ARG A 14 -1.42 3.26 13.01
CA ARG A 14 -1.24 1.97 13.68
C ARG A 14 -1.44 0.80 12.76
N GLN A 15 -2.43 0.88 11.86
CA GLN A 15 -2.67 -0.18 10.87
C GLN A 15 -1.46 -0.37 9.95
N LEU A 16 -0.88 0.72 9.48
CA LEU A 16 0.28 0.66 8.59
C LEU A 16 1.55 0.24 9.34
N ASP A 17 1.70 0.63 10.60
CA ASP A 17 2.82 0.15 11.42
C ASP A 17 2.76 -1.36 11.61
N LEU A 18 1.56 -1.89 11.87
CA LEU A 18 1.38 -3.34 12.02
C LEU A 18 1.62 -4.07 10.69
N PHE A 19 1.14 -3.51 9.60
CA PHE A 19 1.41 -4.08 8.28
C PHE A 19 2.92 -4.16 8.03
N GLU A 20 3.64 -3.09 8.30
CA GLU A 20 5.08 -3.06 8.10
C GLU A 20 5.78 -4.11 8.97
N LEU A 21 5.33 -4.27 10.20
CA LEU A 21 5.89 -5.28 11.10
C LEU A 21 5.58 -6.70 10.64
N ASP A 22 4.32 -6.96 10.27
CA ASP A 22 3.87 -8.30 9.92
C ASP A 22 4.30 -8.73 8.52
N HIS A 23 4.49 -7.78 7.62
CA HIS A 23 4.75 -8.03 6.20
C HIS A 23 5.98 -7.28 5.69
N SER A 24 6.99 -7.13 6.54
CA SER A 24 8.25 -6.50 6.14
C SER A 24 8.91 -7.23 4.98
N ASP A 25 8.72 -8.54 4.89
CA ASP A 25 9.22 -9.37 3.80
C ASP A 25 8.64 -8.94 2.45
N VAL A 26 7.34 -8.65 2.40
CA VAL A 26 6.69 -8.19 1.17
C VAL A 26 7.22 -6.81 0.76
N ILE A 27 7.38 -5.92 1.72
CA ILE A 27 7.89 -4.57 1.47
C ILE A 27 9.32 -4.65 0.94
N GLU A 28 10.16 -5.45 1.57
CA GLU A 28 11.56 -5.65 1.15
C GLU A 28 11.64 -6.30 -0.22
N GLU A 29 10.81 -7.30 -0.47
CA GLU A 29 10.81 -7.98 -1.76
C GLU A 29 10.39 -7.05 -2.88
N ALA A 30 9.41 -6.18 -2.66
CA ALA A 30 9.01 -5.18 -3.65
C ALA A 30 10.18 -4.27 -4.00
N ALA A 31 10.95 -3.82 -3.00
CA ALA A 31 12.11 -2.98 -3.24
C ALA A 31 13.21 -3.72 -4.01
N GLU A 32 13.45 -4.98 -3.66
CA GLU A 32 14.46 -5.82 -4.33
C GLU A 32 14.09 -6.09 -5.78
N ARG A 33 12.81 -6.40 -6.03
CA ARG A 33 12.34 -6.66 -7.39
C ARG A 33 12.40 -5.42 -8.26
N LEU A 34 12.07 -4.26 -7.69
CA LEU A 34 12.19 -3.00 -8.43
C LEU A 34 13.64 -2.71 -8.78
N ALA A 35 14.56 -2.92 -7.83
CA ALA A 35 15.98 -2.73 -8.07
C ALA A 35 16.49 -3.68 -9.17
N ALA A 36 16.05 -4.93 -9.15
CA ALA A 36 16.42 -5.90 -10.18
C ALA A 36 15.92 -5.46 -11.56
N TYR A 37 14.66 -5.00 -11.64
CA TYR A 37 14.10 -4.50 -12.88
C TYR A 37 14.90 -3.29 -13.40
N ASN A 38 15.27 -2.37 -12.51
CA ASN A 38 16.01 -1.17 -12.90
C ASN A 38 17.41 -1.45 -13.43
N ARG A 39 17.97 -2.63 -13.10
CA ARG A 39 19.28 -3.07 -13.58
C ARG A 39 19.18 -4.04 -14.74
N ALA A 40 17.97 -4.39 -15.15
CA ALA A 40 17.76 -5.48 -16.13
C ALA A 40 18.29 -5.12 -17.50
N GLU A 41 18.83 -6.12 -18.17
CA GLU A 41 19.08 -6.04 -19.61
C GLU A 41 17.75 -6.12 -20.33
N ARG A 42 17.73 -5.65 -21.57
CA ARG A 42 16.50 -5.54 -22.36
C ARG A 42 15.72 -6.85 -22.48
N ASP A 43 16.44 -7.95 -22.65
CA ASP A 43 15.82 -9.27 -22.83
C ASP A 43 15.23 -9.84 -21.53
N GLU A 44 15.65 -9.31 -20.36
CA GLU A 44 15.15 -9.75 -19.06
C GLU A 44 14.08 -8.84 -18.47
N ALA A 45 13.95 -7.63 -19.02
CA ALA A 45 13.16 -6.57 -18.39
C ALA A 45 11.70 -6.94 -18.20
N GLU A 46 11.09 -7.59 -19.19
CA GLU A 46 9.67 -7.94 -19.11
C GLU A 46 9.39 -8.93 -17.98
N GLU A 47 10.22 -9.96 -17.86
CA GLU A 47 10.07 -10.94 -16.79
C GLU A 47 10.27 -10.33 -15.43
N LEU A 48 11.31 -9.51 -15.28
CA LEU A 48 11.62 -8.87 -14.00
C LEU A 48 10.56 -7.85 -13.59
N TYR A 49 9.96 -7.17 -14.57
CA TYR A 49 8.84 -6.28 -14.28
C TYR A 49 7.62 -7.06 -13.80
N GLY A 50 7.34 -8.20 -14.42
CA GLY A 50 6.26 -9.09 -14.00
C GLY A 50 6.45 -9.58 -12.56
N ASP A 51 7.66 -9.96 -12.19
CA ASP A 51 7.98 -10.38 -10.84
C ASP A 51 7.72 -9.26 -9.83
N TYR A 52 8.08 -8.02 -10.19
CA TYR A 52 7.81 -6.85 -9.35
C TYR A 52 6.31 -6.62 -9.19
N VAL A 53 5.56 -6.66 -10.28
CA VAL A 53 4.11 -6.46 -10.26
C VAL A 53 3.42 -7.50 -9.38
N ASP A 54 3.85 -8.75 -9.43
CA ASP A 54 3.27 -9.81 -8.60
C ASP A 54 3.41 -9.51 -7.10
N VAL A 55 4.56 -9.03 -6.68
CA VAL A 55 4.79 -8.68 -5.28
C VAL A 55 3.97 -7.45 -4.87
N VAL A 56 3.88 -6.46 -5.77
CA VAL A 56 3.06 -5.27 -5.52
C VAL A 56 1.60 -5.64 -5.36
N GLU A 57 1.09 -6.54 -6.19
CA GLU A 57 -0.29 -7.02 -6.07
C GLU A 57 -0.54 -7.71 -4.74
N THR A 58 0.41 -8.55 -4.30
CA THR A 58 0.30 -9.23 -3.02
C THR A 58 0.22 -8.22 -1.86
N GLY A 59 1.14 -7.26 -1.84
CA GLY A 59 1.14 -6.24 -0.79
C GLY A 59 -0.11 -5.38 -0.80
N THR A 60 -0.57 -5.00 -1.98
CA THR A 60 -1.76 -4.18 -2.15
C THR A 60 -3.01 -4.92 -1.67
N GLU A 61 -3.11 -6.21 -1.98
CA GLU A 61 -4.25 -7.02 -1.55
C GLU A 61 -4.32 -7.10 -0.02
N LEU A 62 -3.16 -7.32 0.63
CA LEU A 62 -3.10 -7.34 2.08
C LEU A 62 -3.52 -6.01 2.69
N LEU A 63 -3.06 -4.91 2.12
CA LEU A 63 -3.44 -3.56 2.58
C LEU A 63 -4.92 -3.29 2.36
N ALA A 64 -5.45 -3.67 1.21
CA ALA A 64 -6.87 -3.50 0.91
C ALA A 64 -7.76 -4.31 1.88
N ASP A 65 -7.32 -5.51 2.26
CA ASP A 65 -8.05 -6.33 3.23
C ASP A 65 -8.12 -5.63 4.59
N ILE A 66 -7.02 -5.02 5.04
CA ILE A 66 -7.00 -4.25 6.28
C ILE A 66 -7.98 -3.07 6.19
N ARG A 67 -7.89 -2.31 5.11
CA ARG A 67 -8.76 -1.16 4.87
C ARG A 67 -10.22 -1.56 4.88
N ASP A 68 -10.57 -2.56 4.09
CA ASP A 68 -11.97 -2.93 3.88
C ASP A 68 -12.59 -3.54 5.14
N ALA A 69 -11.81 -4.29 5.91
CA ALA A 69 -12.27 -4.85 7.18
C ALA A 69 -12.66 -3.75 8.17
N PHE A 70 -11.84 -2.71 8.27
CA PHE A 70 -12.14 -1.60 9.17
C PHE A 70 -13.29 -0.73 8.62
N ALA A 71 -13.27 -0.45 7.32
CA ALA A 71 -14.32 0.34 6.67
C ALA A 71 -15.70 -0.27 6.89
N GLY A 72 -15.76 -1.61 6.88
CA GLY A 72 -17.02 -2.32 7.13
C GLY A 72 -17.62 -2.12 8.52
N THR A 73 -16.83 -1.61 9.46
CA THR A 73 -17.31 -1.31 10.82
C THR A 73 -17.82 0.11 10.98
N LEU A 74 -17.63 0.95 9.96
CA LEU A 74 -17.96 2.37 10.04
C LEU A 74 -19.34 2.68 9.50
N PRO A 75 -19.98 3.76 9.99
CA PRO A 75 -21.27 4.20 9.42
C PRO A 75 -21.13 4.57 7.96
N GLU A 76 -22.20 4.40 7.22
CA GLU A 76 -22.27 4.76 5.80
C GLU A 76 -21.88 6.22 5.60
N GLY A 77 -21.05 6.46 4.59
CA GLY A 77 -20.52 7.79 4.29
C GLY A 77 -19.20 8.07 4.97
N THR A 78 -19.03 7.61 6.22
CA THR A 78 -17.78 7.73 6.97
C THR A 78 -16.72 6.77 6.42
N ASP A 79 -17.14 5.61 5.97
CA ASP A 79 -16.27 4.61 5.37
C ASP A 79 -15.52 5.15 4.16
N GLU A 80 -16.19 5.92 3.31
CA GLU A 80 -15.55 6.51 2.12
C GLU A 80 -14.44 7.49 2.49
N LEU A 81 -14.66 8.30 3.53
CA LEU A 81 -13.64 9.21 4.02
C LEU A 81 -12.43 8.43 4.54
N TYR A 82 -12.68 7.40 5.34
CA TYR A 82 -11.60 6.55 5.86
C TYR A 82 -10.80 5.92 4.73
N GLU A 83 -11.47 5.35 3.73
CA GLU A 83 -10.78 4.70 2.61
C GLU A 83 -9.88 5.67 1.86
N ARG A 84 -10.33 6.90 1.61
CA ARG A 84 -9.51 7.91 0.96
C ARG A 84 -8.28 8.26 1.80
N GLU A 85 -8.46 8.43 3.11
CA GLU A 85 -7.34 8.74 3.99
C GLU A 85 -6.34 7.58 4.05
N PHE A 86 -6.86 6.35 4.11
CA PHE A 86 -6.02 5.15 4.10
C PHE A 86 -5.17 5.09 2.82
N ASN A 87 -5.81 5.24 1.67
CA ASN A 87 -5.11 5.17 0.39
C ASN A 87 -4.02 6.24 0.28
N ARG A 88 -4.29 7.46 0.75
CA ARG A 88 -3.30 8.52 0.78
C ARG A 88 -2.12 8.20 1.68
N ALA A 89 -2.40 7.62 2.83
CA ALA A 89 -1.35 7.25 3.77
C ALA A 89 -0.45 6.16 3.20
N VAL A 90 -1.04 5.16 2.54
CA VAL A 90 -0.28 4.12 1.84
C VAL A 90 0.62 4.74 0.77
N ALA A 91 0.06 5.63 -0.04
CA ALA A 91 0.79 6.27 -1.13
C ALA A 91 1.99 7.09 -0.62
N ARG A 92 1.82 7.77 0.51
CA ARG A 92 2.91 8.54 1.12
C ARG A 92 3.99 7.65 1.70
N ARG A 93 3.60 6.53 2.27
CA ARG A 93 4.53 5.65 2.99
C ARG A 93 5.26 4.69 2.06
N TRP A 94 4.55 4.15 1.06
CA TRP A 94 5.11 3.19 0.10
C TRP A 94 4.62 3.50 -1.30
N LYS A 95 5.45 4.19 -2.06
CA LYS A 95 5.09 4.56 -3.44
C LYS A 95 4.78 3.37 -4.34
N ALA A 96 5.39 2.23 -4.04
CA ALA A 96 5.17 1.02 -4.83
C ALA A 96 3.70 0.59 -4.86
N PHE A 97 2.94 0.85 -3.79
CA PHE A 97 1.55 0.43 -3.69
C PHE A 97 0.55 1.53 -4.02
N ALA A 98 1.03 2.75 -4.31
CA ALA A 98 0.17 3.93 -4.45
C ALA A 98 -0.91 3.77 -5.52
N LEU A 99 -0.52 3.33 -6.70
CA LEU A 99 -1.46 3.21 -7.82
C LEU A 99 -2.45 2.06 -7.60
N GLU A 100 -1.95 0.92 -7.19
CA GLU A 100 -2.78 -0.27 -7.04
C GLU A 100 -3.79 -0.14 -5.90
N ILE A 101 -3.42 0.51 -4.79
CA ILE A 101 -4.36 0.66 -3.67
C ILE A 101 -5.55 1.54 -4.06
N GLU A 102 -5.35 2.52 -4.91
CA GLU A 102 -6.43 3.37 -5.40
C GLU A 102 -7.42 2.58 -6.26
N ASN A 103 -6.94 1.56 -6.95
CA ASN A 103 -7.76 0.75 -7.85
C ASN A 103 -8.47 -0.41 -7.14
N ARG A 104 -8.23 -0.59 -5.88
CA ARG A 104 -8.88 -1.61 -5.08
C ARG A 104 -9.95 -0.95 -4.23
#